data_3e7b36413aacfad4fe43741cc06ddce0
#
_entry.id   3e7b36413aacfad4fe43741cc06ddce0
#
_cell.length_a   1.000
_cell.length_b   1.000
_cell.length_c   1.000
_cell.angle_alpha   90.00
_cell.angle_beta   90.00
_cell.angle_gamma   90.00
#
_symmetry.space_group_name_H-M   'P 1'
#
loop_
_entity.id
_entity.type
_entity.pdbx_description
1 polymer ?
#
loop_
_entity_poly.entity_id
_entity_poly.type
_entity_poly.pdbx_seq_one_letter_code
_entity_poly.pdbx_strand_id
1 'polypeptide(L)'
;MTEVASTGAVIEVTDENFEAEFPHIQKVIFESAFAAMDMEFTGLEMKSSHKAVSVDTFETRYAKMKQGVESFFPLQLGLSCFKFNEKESRWDATVFVFYLSPYSHSSLDEVISIRPGTIAFLKSNHFDFNKSFIHGISSLRRDDEKRLLDEIANTKTHTSPDDKIEVTHSNVKTLKVVIDRIQNWLDVIQKGSDEERQALPQRDGKYYLVLDPVNAYYRRLIYQEVEQTYGSLLTVVKLDEDNQECKKSSRRLRVIFNSSTEDQNTTKMGVQELRVQEVTKLVGIRRVLELISGKHLPLIGFEMMNDIMFLYHWCIDKLPETCSEFLRRLRTDFPLIVDVRNILRLKSLLDMLPDSLSLENVYKAMQLSTPPTVQQLSAENKQAHDAGYDAYMTGDVLLRIATVLGLNTQELSHLDNFWNSDLPQDFVKNSLVKVPAQFQAEMNTVNMYTIPYGLPLREDLYEQRQKELQETSMSTVLLASEFPLETKTVHWLNSFRDVLIGDEKLQVIWVNDSYCLLKFPSSNSCEAGYQLWEQGKKEVDVSQVMNSESLKIPFYQFKLSHFDEYERICGVKVTEPTKISMKRASPVIMIMRE
;
A
#
# COMPACT_ATOMS: atom_id res chain seq x y z
N MET A 1 28.67 -5.85 -25.31
CA MET A 1 27.73 -5.14 -26.21
C MET A 1 26.34 -5.54 -25.74
N THR A 2 25.77 -4.79 -24.84
CA THR A 2 24.38 -4.97 -24.42
C THR A 2 23.51 -4.51 -25.58
N GLU A 3 22.72 -5.43 -26.14
CA GLU A 3 21.66 -5.09 -27.08
C GLU A 3 20.79 -4.00 -26.44
N VAL A 4 20.69 -2.88 -27.11
CA VAL A 4 19.72 -1.83 -26.76
C VAL A 4 18.35 -2.48 -26.91
N ALA A 5 17.68 -2.75 -25.80
CA ALA A 5 16.32 -3.28 -25.80
C ALA A 5 15.48 -2.45 -26.77
N SER A 6 14.82 -3.11 -27.71
CA SER A 6 14.00 -2.44 -28.73
C SER A 6 12.88 -1.69 -27.99
N THR A 7 12.72 -0.42 -28.32
CA THR A 7 11.55 0.38 -27.86
C THR A 7 10.26 -0.40 -28.12
N GLY A 8 9.39 -0.54 -27.09
CA GLY A 8 8.16 -1.34 -27.15
C GLY A 8 8.26 -2.74 -26.53
N ALA A 9 9.38 -3.08 -25.86
CA ALA A 9 9.50 -4.33 -25.11
C ALA A 9 8.93 -4.20 -23.69
N VAL A 10 8.34 -5.27 -23.20
CA VAL A 10 7.98 -5.45 -21.79
C VAL A 10 9.16 -6.16 -21.10
N ILE A 11 9.64 -5.59 -20.03
CA ILE A 11 10.79 -6.08 -19.27
C ILE A 11 10.29 -6.62 -17.93
N GLU A 12 10.32 -7.93 -17.77
CA GLU A 12 10.02 -8.56 -16.50
C GLU A 12 11.23 -8.48 -15.56
N VAL A 13 10.96 -8.07 -14.33
CA VAL A 13 11.99 -7.87 -13.31
C VAL A 13 11.67 -8.69 -12.07
N THR A 14 12.60 -9.55 -11.69
CA THR A 14 12.58 -10.39 -10.49
C THR A 14 13.83 -10.14 -9.66
N ASP A 15 13.97 -10.79 -8.52
CA ASP A 15 15.20 -10.71 -7.69
C ASP A 15 16.45 -11.20 -8.42
N GLU A 16 16.29 -12.08 -9.42
CA GLU A 16 17.41 -12.65 -10.20
C GLU A 16 18.06 -11.62 -11.13
N ASN A 17 17.29 -10.68 -11.69
CA ASN A 17 17.81 -9.70 -12.66
C ASN A 17 17.72 -8.23 -12.17
N PHE A 18 17.13 -7.96 -11.02
CA PHE A 18 16.89 -6.61 -10.51
C PHE A 18 18.16 -5.75 -10.48
N GLU A 19 19.26 -6.27 -9.92
CA GLU A 19 20.51 -5.50 -9.83
C GLU A 19 21.14 -5.24 -11.21
N ALA A 20 21.00 -6.16 -12.15
CA ALA A 20 21.49 -5.99 -13.51
C ALA A 20 20.66 -4.96 -14.31
N GLU A 21 19.33 -4.97 -14.09
CA GLU A 21 18.41 -4.05 -14.77
C GLU A 21 18.32 -2.67 -14.09
N PHE A 22 18.75 -2.52 -12.85
CA PHE A 22 18.58 -1.30 -12.09
C PHE A 22 19.20 -0.05 -12.76
N PRO A 23 20.41 -0.10 -13.37
CA PRO A 23 20.94 1.04 -14.12
C PRO A 23 20.08 1.42 -15.33
N HIS A 24 19.47 0.44 -16.00
CA HIS A 24 18.54 0.67 -17.12
C HIS A 24 17.24 1.31 -16.62
N ILE A 25 16.64 0.78 -15.56
CA ILE A 25 15.46 1.34 -14.89
C ILE A 25 15.71 2.80 -14.51
N GLN A 26 16.84 3.08 -13.87
CA GLN A 26 17.23 4.42 -13.48
C GLN A 26 17.30 5.37 -14.69
N LYS A 27 17.97 4.96 -15.75
CA LYS A 27 18.07 5.75 -16.98
C LYS A 27 16.69 6.05 -17.57
N VAL A 28 15.84 5.02 -17.71
CA VAL A 28 14.49 5.16 -18.27
C VAL A 28 13.65 6.13 -17.44
N ILE A 29 13.65 5.98 -16.11
CA ILE A 29 12.91 6.89 -15.22
C ILE A 29 13.39 8.33 -15.40
N PHE A 30 14.70 8.57 -15.43
CA PHE A 30 15.25 9.92 -15.60
C PHE A 30 14.95 10.54 -16.97
N GLU A 31 14.82 9.75 -18.00
CA GLU A 31 14.52 10.23 -19.36
C GLU A 31 13.01 10.39 -19.63
N SER A 32 12.14 9.86 -18.76
CA SER A 32 10.69 9.86 -18.95
C SER A 32 10.04 11.17 -18.53
N ALA A 33 8.97 11.55 -19.21
CA ALA A 33 8.13 12.69 -18.87
C ALA A 33 7.12 12.37 -17.77
N PHE A 34 6.60 11.15 -17.77
CA PHE A 34 5.72 10.61 -16.75
C PHE A 34 5.80 9.08 -16.71
N ALA A 35 5.28 8.49 -15.64
CA ALA A 35 5.11 7.04 -15.54
C ALA A 35 3.67 6.70 -15.21
N ALA A 36 3.12 5.69 -15.87
CA ALA A 36 1.84 5.09 -15.51
C ALA A 36 2.08 3.81 -14.71
N MET A 37 1.20 3.51 -13.75
CA MET A 37 1.30 2.33 -12.89
C MET A 37 -0.03 1.60 -12.77
N ASP A 38 0.07 0.31 -12.48
CA ASP A 38 -1.02 -0.57 -12.10
C ASP A 38 -0.46 -1.69 -11.21
N MET A 39 -1.30 -2.36 -10.40
CA MET A 39 -0.83 -3.40 -9.49
C MET A 39 -1.79 -4.59 -9.40
N GLU A 40 -1.21 -5.78 -9.15
CA GLU A 40 -1.96 -6.99 -8.84
C GLU A 40 -1.75 -7.42 -7.37
N PHE A 41 -2.79 -7.94 -6.72
CA PHE A 41 -2.82 -8.16 -5.27
C PHE A 41 -3.24 -9.59 -4.90
N THR A 42 -2.97 -10.01 -3.65
CA THR A 42 -3.51 -11.26 -3.09
C THR A 42 -4.99 -11.13 -2.69
N GLY A 43 -5.52 -9.91 -2.67
CA GLY A 43 -6.89 -9.54 -2.34
C GLY A 43 -7.00 -8.04 -2.06
N LEU A 44 -8.21 -7.50 -2.03
CA LEU A 44 -8.46 -6.06 -1.81
C LEU A 44 -9.27 -5.81 -0.54
N GLU A 45 -10.28 -6.65 -0.28
CA GLU A 45 -11.22 -6.43 0.82
C GLU A 45 -11.31 -7.66 1.71
N MET A 46 -11.29 -7.46 3.01
CA MET A 46 -11.60 -8.50 3.98
C MET A 46 -13.09 -8.85 3.93
N LYS A 47 -13.44 -10.14 4.13
CA LYS A 47 -14.85 -10.57 4.21
C LYS A 47 -15.62 -9.89 5.33
N SER A 48 -14.92 -9.52 6.40
CA SER A 48 -15.44 -8.80 7.56
C SER A 48 -15.47 -7.28 7.36
N SER A 49 -14.83 -6.74 6.31
CA SER A 49 -14.85 -5.30 6.06
C SER A 49 -16.22 -4.82 5.63
N HIS A 50 -16.54 -3.61 6.04
CA HIS A 50 -17.78 -2.96 5.63
C HIS A 50 -17.71 -2.55 4.17
N LYS A 51 -18.77 -2.84 3.41
CA LYS A 51 -18.86 -2.42 2.02
C LYS A 51 -18.65 -0.91 1.87
N ALA A 52 -18.03 -0.55 0.76
CA ALA A 52 -18.02 0.80 0.26
C ALA A 52 -19.45 1.28 -0.05
N VAL A 53 -19.87 2.40 0.52
CA VAL A 53 -21.23 2.95 0.34
C VAL A 53 -21.18 4.43 -0.07
N SER A 54 -22.23 4.91 -0.73
CA SER A 54 -22.28 6.26 -1.31
C SER A 54 -22.34 7.41 -0.29
N VAL A 55 -22.49 7.11 0.98
CA VAL A 55 -22.51 8.06 2.10
C VAL A 55 -21.22 8.09 2.90
N ASP A 56 -20.24 7.26 2.53
CA ASP A 56 -18.92 7.28 3.17
C ASP A 56 -18.28 8.67 3.01
N THR A 57 -17.67 9.14 4.07
CA THR A 57 -16.71 10.24 4.01
C THR A 57 -15.36 9.73 3.50
N PHE A 58 -14.42 10.62 3.21
CA PHE A 58 -13.06 10.19 2.83
C PHE A 58 -12.39 9.40 3.94
N GLU A 59 -12.54 9.83 5.20
CA GLU A 59 -11.99 9.12 6.37
C GLU A 59 -12.61 7.73 6.52
N THR A 60 -13.95 7.61 6.39
CA THR A 60 -14.64 6.32 6.49
C THR A 60 -14.17 5.37 5.39
N ARG A 61 -14.07 5.87 4.16
CA ARG A 61 -13.60 5.08 3.03
C ARG A 61 -12.15 4.62 3.21
N TYR A 62 -11.27 5.54 3.60
CA TYR A 62 -9.87 5.24 3.89
C TYR A 62 -9.72 4.17 4.97
N ALA A 63 -10.45 4.31 6.09
CA ALA A 63 -10.41 3.33 7.18
C ALA A 63 -10.82 1.91 6.73
N LYS A 64 -11.82 1.81 5.85
CA LYS A 64 -12.26 0.52 5.27
C LYS A 64 -11.20 -0.07 4.35
N MET A 65 -10.61 0.73 3.46
CA MET A 65 -9.57 0.29 2.52
C MET A 65 -8.30 -0.11 3.27
N LYS A 66 -7.91 0.65 4.30
CA LYS A 66 -6.73 0.38 5.12
C LYS A 66 -6.73 -1.05 5.68
N GLN A 67 -7.87 -1.56 6.16
CA GLN A 67 -7.99 -2.93 6.66
C GLN A 67 -7.62 -3.99 5.61
N GLY A 68 -8.02 -3.76 4.36
CA GLY A 68 -7.65 -4.63 3.24
C GLY A 68 -6.15 -4.52 2.91
N VAL A 69 -5.65 -3.30 2.77
CA VAL A 69 -4.24 -3.02 2.45
C VAL A 69 -3.27 -3.60 3.48
N GLU A 70 -3.60 -3.50 4.77
CA GLU A 70 -2.78 -4.07 5.86
C GLU A 70 -2.82 -5.59 5.93
N SER A 71 -3.81 -6.22 5.29
CA SER A 71 -4.02 -7.67 5.34
C SER A 71 -3.52 -8.41 4.10
N PHE A 72 -3.65 -7.80 2.93
CA PHE A 72 -3.28 -8.39 1.64
C PHE A 72 -1.95 -7.82 1.16
N PHE A 73 -1.36 -8.50 0.17
CA PHE A 73 -0.02 -8.18 -0.33
C PHE A 73 -0.05 -7.87 -1.84
N PRO A 74 0.74 -6.89 -2.33
CA PRO A 74 0.91 -6.64 -3.76
C PRO A 74 1.85 -7.69 -4.38
N LEU A 75 1.38 -8.37 -5.43
CA LEU A 75 2.13 -9.43 -6.11
C LEU A 75 2.93 -8.91 -7.31
N GLN A 76 2.41 -7.88 -7.98
CA GLN A 76 3.01 -7.34 -9.19
C GLN A 76 2.81 -5.82 -9.24
N LEU A 77 3.84 -5.11 -9.71
CA LEU A 77 3.79 -3.70 -10.05
C LEU A 77 4.15 -3.53 -11.52
N GLY A 78 3.22 -3.06 -12.31
CA GLY A 78 3.47 -2.57 -13.67
C GLY A 78 3.86 -1.10 -13.63
N LEU A 79 4.95 -0.75 -14.30
CA LEU A 79 5.41 0.63 -14.45
C LEU A 79 5.72 0.89 -15.92
N SER A 80 4.91 1.72 -16.55
CA SER A 80 5.08 2.12 -17.94
C SER A 80 5.61 3.55 -18.01
N CYS A 81 6.83 3.71 -18.46
CA CYS A 81 7.56 4.96 -18.51
C CYS A 81 7.47 5.58 -19.91
N PHE A 82 6.96 6.81 -20.00
CA PHE A 82 6.66 7.48 -21.28
C PHE A 82 7.65 8.60 -21.57
N LYS A 83 8.22 8.57 -22.78
CA LYS A 83 9.14 9.58 -23.29
C LYS A 83 8.71 10.01 -24.69
N PHE A 84 8.71 11.32 -24.97
CA PHE A 84 8.46 11.82 -26.31
C PHE A 84 9.70 11.67 -27.20
N ASN A 85 9.53 11.06 -28.36
CA ASN A 85 10.56 10.89 -29.36
C ASN A 85 10.40 11.97 -30.45
N GLU A 86 11.23 13.01 -30.36
CA GLU A 86 11.16 14.16 -31.29
C GLU A 86 11.40 13.75 -32.76
N LYS A 87 12.25 12.74 -33.01
CA LYS A 87 12.59 12.30 -34.34
C LYS A 87 11.41 11.62 -35.05
N GLU A 88 10.68 10.82 -34.30
CA GLU A 88 9.55 10.04 -34.78
C GLU A 88 8.20 10.78 -34.57
N SER A 89 8.24 11.93 -33.86
CA SER A 89 7.05 12.71 -33.45
C SER A 89 5.97 11.84 -32.79
N ARG A 90 6.40 10.94 -31.93
CA ARG A 90 5.52 10.04 -31.17
C ARG A 90 6.03 9.82 -29.76
N TRP A 91 5.19 9.21 -28.92
CA TRP A 91 5.57 8.73 -27.62
C TRP A 91 6.13 7.32 -27.68
N ASP A 92 7.25 7.08 -27.04
CA ASP A 92 7.81 5.76 -26.78
C ASP A 92 7.48 5.37 -25.33
N ALA A 93 7.10 4.12 -25.11
CA ALA A 93 6.84 3.56 -23.80
C ALA A 93 7.84 2.43 -23.50
N THR A 94 8.46 2.46 -22.33
CA THR A 94 9.23 1.35 -21.78
C THR A 94 8.45 0.78 -20.59
N VAL A 95 8.10 -0.50 -20.66
CA VAL A 95 7.25 -1.16 -19.68
C VAL A 95 8.09 -2.11 -18.83
N PHE A 96 8.05 -1.90 -17.50
CA PHE A 96 8.61 -2.81 -16.52
C PHE A 96 7.51 -3.53 -15.77
N VAL A 97 7.68 -4.82 -15.55
CA VAL A 97 6.80 -5.65 -14.73
C VAL A 97 7.62 -6.20 -13.57
N PHE A 98 7.44 -5.64 -12.40
CA PHE A 98 8.12 -6.07 -11.18
C PHE A 98 7.26 -7.09 -10.44
N TYR A 99 7.80 -8.27 -10.22
CA TYR A 99 7.20 -9.27 -9.34
C TYR A 99 7.66 -9.04 -7.92
N LEU A 100 6.72 -8.95 -6.98
CA LEU A 100 7.00 -8.60 -5.60
C LEU A 100 6.84 -9.81 -4.68
N SER A 101 7.66 -9.90 -3.65
CA SER A 101 7.59 -10.93 -2.62
C SER A 101 7.62 -10.32 -1.22
N PRO A 102 6.82 -10.83 -0.28
CA PRO A 102 6.98 -10.44 1.11
C PRO A 102 8.36 -10.90 1.59
N TYR A 103 9.09 -9.99 2.22
CA TYR A 103 10.37 -10.34 2.81
C TYR A 103 10.18 -11.06 4.15
N SER A 104 11.07 -12.01 4.44
CA SER A 104 11.11 -12.70 5.73
C SER A 104 12.40 -12.32 6.47
N HIS A 105 12.25 -11.64 7.59
CA HIS A 105 13.34 -11.38 8.52
C HIS A 105 12.88 -11.74 9.94
N SER A 106 13.78 -12.26 10.78
CA SER A 106 13.44 -12.76 12.12
C SER A 106 12.74 -11.74 13.02
N SER A 107 12.93 -10.45 12.77
CA SER A 107 12.32 -9.34 13.52
C SER A 107 11.09 -8.74 12.82
N LEU A 108 10.74 -9.17 11.59
CA LEU A 108 9.77 -8.54 10.70
C LEU A 108 8.90 -9.57 9.98
N ASP A 109 8.43 -10.59 10.69
CA ASP A 109 7.60 -11.66 10.12
C ASP A 109 6.12 -11.26 10.18
N GLU A 110 5.62 -10.62 9.12
CA GLU A 110 4.22 -10.20 9.01
C GLU A 110 3.38 -11.28 8.31
N VAL A 111 2.18 -11.53 8.83
CA VAL A 111 1.22 -12.48 8.22
C VAL A 111 0.47 -11.77 7.10
N ILE A 112 0.46 -12.36 5.92
CA ILE A 112 -0.33 -11.90 4.78
C ILE A 112 -1.54 -12.79 4.54
N SER A 113 -2.65 -12.19 4.11
CA SER A 113 -3.87 -12.90 3.72
C SER A 113 -3.89 -13.14 2.20
N ILE A 114 -4.57 -14.21 1.82
CA ILE A 114 -4.80 -14.56 0.40
C ILE A 114 -6.29 -14.84 0.20
N ARG A 115 -6.92 -14.16 -0.76
CA ARG A 115 -8.32 -14.38 -1.10
C ARG A 115 -8.44 -15.42 -2.21
N PRO A 116 -9.08 -16.59 -1.98
CA PRO A 116 -9.16 -17.64 -3.00
C PRO A 116 -9.76 -17.19 -4.33
N GLY A 117 -10.77 -16.30 -4.29
CA GLY A 117 -11.39 -15.75 -5.51
C GLY A 117 -10.42 -14.92 -6.33
N THR A 118 -9.56 -14.12 -5.69
CA THR A 118 -8.52 -13.34 -6.38
C THR A 118 -7.47 -14.25 -7.01
N ILE A 119 -7.05 -15.31 -6.30
CA ILE A 119 -6.12 -16.31 -6.86
C ILE A 119 -6.73 -17.01 -8.08
N ALA A 120 -8.02 -17.38 -8.03
CA ALA A 120 -8.71 -17.97 -9.18
C ALA A 120 -8.76 -17.01 -10.37
N PHE A 121 -9.01 -15.72 -10.12
CA PHE A 121 -8.99 -14.67 -11.14
C PHE A 121 -7.60 -14.51 -11.77
N LEU A 122 -6.55 -14.32 -10.98
CA LEU A 122 -5.17 -14.19 -11.46
C LEU A 122 -4.74 -15.43 -12.25
N LYS A 123 -5.09 -16.63 -11.76
CA LYS A 123 -4.82 -17.89 -12.47
C LYS A 123 -5.52 -17.93 -13.85
N SER A 124 -6.77 -17.47 -13.96
CA SER A 124 -7.50 -17.42 -15.25
C SER A 124 -6.86 -16.43 -16.24
N ASN A 125 -6.12 -15.44 -15.73
CA ASN A 125 -5.34 -14.47 -16.51
C ASN A 125 -3.84 -14.85 -16.60
N HIS A 126 -3.50 -16.13 -16.39
CA HIS A 126 -2.15 -16.69 -16.58
C HIS A 126 -1.05 -16.08 -15.71
N PHE A 127 -1.39 -15.48 -14.57
CA PHE A 127 -0.42 -14.93 -13.63
C PHE A 127 0.53 -16.02 -13.11
N ASP A 128 1.84 -15.77 -13.16
CA ASP A 128 2.86 -16.70 -12.66
C ASP A 128 3.20 -16.41 -11.20
N PHE A 129 2.56 -17.15 -10.30
CA PHE A 129 2.78 -17.02 -8.86
C PHE A 129 4.21 -17.38 -8.42
N ASN A 130 4.94 -18.21 -9.19
CA ASN A 130 6.31 -18.55 -8.84
C ASN A 130 7.23 -17.34 -8.96
N LYS A 131 7.01 -16.49 -9.97
CA LYS A 131 7.78 -15.25 -10.12
C LYS A 131 7.63 -14.33 -8.91
N SER A 132 6.44 -14.26 -8.29
CA SER A 132 6.24 -13.46 -7.08
C SER A 132 6.74 -14.17 -5.81
N PHE A 133 6.30 -15.41 -5.54
CA PHE A 133 6.60 -16.05 -4.25
C PHE A 133 8.00 -16.65 -4.15
N ILE A 134 8.66 -16.99 -5.27
CA ILE A 134 9.99 -17.59 -5.28
C ILE A 134 11.04 -16.56 -5.70
N HIS A 135 10.77 -15.77 -6.73
CA HIS A 135 11.70 -14.85 -7.37
C HIS A 135 11.28 -13.38 -7.26
N GLY A 136 10.32 -13.07 -6.39
CA GLY A 136 9.85 -11.71 -6.22
C GLY A 136 10.86 -10.81 -5.52
N ILE A 137 10.87 -9.56 -5.92
CA ILE A 137 11.68 -8.50 -5.33
C ILE A 137 11.10 -8.13 -3.97
N SER A 138 11.94 -8.01 -2.96
CA SER A 138 11.55 -7.55 -1.63
C SER A 138 11.21 -6.05 -1.62
N SER A 139 10.54 -5.61 -0.56
CA SER A 139 10.18 -4.21 -0.35
C SER A 139 10.25 -3.85 1.13
N LEU A 140 11.42 -3.44 1.60
CA LEU A 140 11.59 -3.06 3.00
C LEU A 140 11.17 -1.60 3.21
N ARG A 141 10.25 -1.35 4.16
CA ARG A 141 9.80 0.00 4.55
C ARG A 141 10.93 0.80 5.18
N ARG A 142 10.87 2.13 5.11
CA ARG A 142 11.89 3.04 5.69
C ARG A 142 12.06 2.86 7.20
N ASP A 143 10.96 2.78 7.93
CA ASP A 143 10.99 2.59 9.38
C ASP A 143 11.56 1.22 9.76
N ASP A 144 11.24 0.18 8.99
CA ASP A 144 11.75 -1.18 9.20
C ASP A 144 13.25 -1.27 8.87
N GLU A 145 13.70 -0.64 7.78
CA GLU A 145 15.12 -0.52 7.44
C GLU A 145 15.89 0.17 8.57
N LYS A 146 15.41 1.33 9.02
CA LYS A 146 16.02 2.07 10.12
C LYS A 146 16.13 1.21 11.38
N ARG A 147 15.06 0.49 11.73
CA ARG A 147 15.05 -0.42 12.87
C ARG A 147 16.10 -1.52 12.74
N LEU A 148 16.19 -2.18 11.57
CA LEU A 148 17.19 -3.21 11.34
C LEU A 148 18.63 -2.67 11.37
N LEU A 149 18.87 -1.51 10.80
CA LEU A 149 20.18 -0.85 10.84
C LEU A 149 20.54 -0.43 12.28
N ASP A 150 19.60 0.07 13.05
CA ASP A 150 19.77 0.39 14.46
C ASP A 150 20.05 -0.89 15.30
N GLU A 151 19.37 -2.00 15.02
CA GLU A 151 19.65 -3.29 15.64
C GLU A 151 21.08 -3.77 15.32
N ILE A 152 21.54 -3.63 14.07
CA ILE A 152 22.91 -3.97 13.67
C ILE A 152 23.93 -3.08 14.39
N ALA A 153 23.70 -1.76 14.40
CA ALA A 153 24.59 -0.79 15.04
C ALA A 153 24.65 -0.99 16.57
N ASN A 154 23.51 -1.31 17.20
CA ASN A 154 23.39 -1.51 18.63
C ASN A 154 23.67 -2.95 19.07
N THR A 155 23.96 -3.88 18.15
CA THR A 155 24.38 -5.23 18.49
C THR A 155 25.76 -5.15 19.16
N LYS A 156 25.77 -4.61 20.39
CA LYS A 156 26.83 -4.89 21.34
C LYS A 156 26.89 -6.42 21.45
N THR A 157 28.09 -6.99 21.30
CA THR A 157 28.37 -8.35 21.68
C THR A 157 27.45 -8.81 22.80
N HIS A 158 26.78 -9.94 22.63
CA HIS A 158 25.67 -10.50 23.42
C HIS A 158 25.93 -10.69 24.93
N THR A 159 26.34 -9.64 25.62
CA THR A 159 26.64 -9.71 27.07
C THR A 159 26.09 -8.52 27.83
N SER A 160 24.78 -8.35 27.81
CA SER A 160 24.15 -7.76 28.99
C SER A 160 24.20 -8.80 30.09
N PRO A 161 24.66 -8.46 31.31
CA PRO A 161 24.68 -9.37 32.46
C PRO A 161 23.32 -10.04 32.74
N ASP A 162 22.22 -9.34 32.40
CA ASP A 162 20.84 -9.79 32.62
C ASP A 162 20.31 -10.77 31.55
N ASP A 163 21.01 -10.92 30.42
CA ASP A 163 20.60 -11.77 29.30
C ASP A 163 21.33 -13.13 29.22
N LYS A 164 22.13 -13.47 30.23
CA LYS A 164 22.90 -14.72 30.26
C LYS A 164 21.98 -15.91 30.42
N ILE A 165 22.13 -16.86 29.49
CA ILE A 165 21.46 -18.14 29.60
C ILE A 165 22.25 -19.00 30.60
N GLU A 166 21.57 -19.52 31.63
CA GLU A 166 22.17 -20.50 32.53
C GLU A 166 22.40 -21.84 31.82
N VAL A 167 23.64 -22.33 31.93
CA VAL A 167 23.99 -23.63 31.37
C VAL A 167 23.49 -24.72 32.31
N THR A 168 22.46 -25.44 31.89
CA THR A 168 21.91 -26.56 32.65
C THR A 168 22.77 -27.82 32.51
N HIS A 169 22.70 -28.74 33.50
CA HIS A 169 23.45 -30.01 33.45
C HIS A 169 23.25 -30.84 32.16
N SER A 170 22.07 -30.73 31.53
CA SER A 170 21.77 -31.43 30.27
C SER A 170 22.53 -30.84 29.08
N ASN A 171 22.87 -29.57 29.11
CA ASN A 171 23.48 -28.84 28.00
C ASN A 171 25.02 -28.81 28.08
N VAL A 172 25.59 -29.04 29.30
CA VAL A 172 27.03 -29.02 29.56
C VAL A 172 27.77 -29.98 28.63
N LYS A 173 27.27 -31.21 28.43
CA LYS A 173 27.94 -32.23 27.62
C LYS A 173 28.05 -31.79 26.15
N THR A 174 26.95 -31.28 25.58
CA THR A 174 26.91 -30.85 24.18
C THR A 174 27.78 -29.63 23.96
N LEU A 175 27.69 -28.65 24.86
CA LEU A 175 28.48 -27.41 24.80
C LEU A 175 29.97 -27.73 24.94
N LYS A 176 30.35 -28.62 25.87
CA LYS A 176 31.73 -29.06 26.08
C LYS A 176 32.36 -29.67 24.82
N VAL A 177 31.63 -30.52 24.09
CA VAL A 177 32.13 -31.12 22.83
C VAL A 177 32.46 -30.02 21.81
N VAL A 178 31.64 -28.99 21.71
CA VAL A 178 31.87 -27.86 20.79
C VAL A 178 33.07 -27.03 21.24
N ILE A 179 33.16 -26.72 22.53
CA ILE A 179 34.28 -25.94 23.09
C ILE A 179 35.60 -26.71 23.00
N ASP A 180 35.61 -27.99 23.32
CA ASP A 180 36.80 -28.84 23.16
C ASP A 180 37.28 -28.88 21.69
N ARG A 181 36.37 -28.93 20.73
CA ARG A 181 36.69 -28.84 19.29
C ARG A 181 37.27 -27.48 18.91
N ILE A 182 36.74 -26.37 19.43
CA ILE A 182 37.29 -25.04 19.23
C ILE A 182 38.68 -24.93 19.85
N GLN A 183 38.88 -25.46 21.07
CA GLN A 183 40.16 -25.43 21.76
C GLN A 183 41.22 -26.22 21.00
N ASN A 184 40.92 -27.47 20.54
CA ASN A 184 41.85 -28.27 19.77
C ASN A 184 42.26 -27.57 18.47
N TRP A 185 41.30 -26.93 17.77
CA TRP A 185 41.60 -26.15 16.58
C TRP A 185 42.49 -24.93 16.88
N LEU A 186 42.22 -24.22 17.97
CA LEU A 186 43.02 -23.09 18.41
C LEU A 186 44.43 -23.50 18.81
N ASP A 187 44.59 -24.65 19.47
CA ASP A 187 45.90 -25.20 19.83
C ASP A 187 46.77 -25.51 18.61
N VAL A 188 46.17 -25.98 17.50
CA VAL A 188 46.88 -26.17 16.23
C VAL A 188 47.36 -24.83 15.66
N ILE A 189 46.55 -23.76 15.74
CA ILE A 189 46.95 -22.44 15.27
C ILE A 189 48.13 -21.88 16.10
N GLN A 190 48.06 -22.06 17.43
CA GLN A 190 49.03 -21.46 18.36
C GLN A 190 50.30 -22.27 18.55
N LYS A 191 50.21 -23.60 18.51
CA LYS A 191 51.28 -24.55 18.94
C LYS A 191 51.64 -25.57 17.87
N GLY A 192 50.81 -25.70 16.82
CA GLY A 192 51.04 -26.71 15.76
C GLY A 192 52.23 -26.35 14.86
N SER A 193 52.70 -27.35 14.11
CA SER A 193 53.72 -27.18 13.08
C SER A 193 53.20 -26.31 11.90
N ASP A 194 54.11 -25.82 11.06
CA ASP A 194 53.72 -25.05 9.88
C ASP A 194 52.89 -25.89 8.90
N GLU A 195 53.14 -27.19 8.81
CA GLU A 195 52.39 -28.13 7.99
C GLU A 195 50.93 -28.28 8.50
N GLU A 196 50.78 -28.43 9.83
CA GLU A 196 49.46 -28.53 10.47
C GLU A 196 48.65 -27.22 10.32
N ARG A 197 49.29 -26.05 10.43
CA ARG A 197 48.64 -24.75 10.21
C ARG A 197 48.22 -24.54 8.77
N GLN A 198 49.06 -24.94 7.81
CA GLN A 198 48.74 -24.84 6.37
C GLN A 198 47.56 -25.73 5.96
N ALA A 199 47.31 -26.81 6.68
CA ALA A 199 46.18 -27.71 6.44
C ALA A 199 44.83 -27.14 6.93
N LEU A 200 44.83 -26.06 7.75
CA LEU A 200 43.61 -25.44 8.28
C LEU A 200 42.94 -24.57 7.22
N PRO A 201 41.61 -24.56 7.19
CA PRO A 201 40.85 -23.66 6.30
C PRO A 201 41.18 -22.21 6.57
N GLN A 202 41.39 -21.42 5.50
CA GLN A 202 41.62 -19.99 5.56
C GLN A 202 40.71 -19.28 4.55
N ARG A 203 40.25 -18.08 4.94
CA ARG A 203 39.56 -17.15 4.09
C ARG A 203 40.02 -15.72 4.41
N ASP A 204 40.37 -14.95 3.39
CA ASP A 204 40.86 -13.58 3.54
C ASP A 204 42.06 -13.46 4.52
N GLY A 205 42.95 -14.48 4.48
CA GLY A 205 44.13 -14.53 5.34
C GLY A 205 43.87 -14.94 6.79
N LYS A 206 42.64 -15.31 7.15
CA LYS A 206 42.26 -15.70 8.52
C LYS A 206 41.89 -17.18 8.60
N TYR A 207 42.35 -17.82 9.66
CA TYR A 207 41.94 -19.19 9.99
C TYR A 207 40.50 -19.21 10.47
N TYR A 208 39.73 -20.20 10.06
CA TYR A 208 38.37 -20.40 10.52
C TYR A 208 38.03 -21.87 10.76
N LEU A 209 37.07 -22.11 11.67
CA LEU A 209 36.48 -23.40 11.95
C LEU A 209 34.97 -23.35 11.71
N VAL A 210 34.44 -24.29 10.92
CA VAL A 210 32.97 -24.43 10.75
C VAL A 210 32.47 -25.46 11.75
N LEU A 211 31.49 -25.06 12.55
CA LEU A 211 30.82 -25.94 13.51
C LEU A 211 29.64 -26.67 12.83
N ASP A 212 29.27 -27.82 13.40
CA ASP A 212 28.10 -28.56 12.95
C ASP A 212 26.81 -27.74 13.17
N PRO A 213 25.72 -27.99 12.39
CA PRO A 213 24.49 -27.24 12.53
C PRO A 213 23.89 -27.39 13.93
N VAL A 214 23.59 -26.24 14.56
CA VAL A 214 23.01 -26.19 15.90
C VAL A 214 21.73 -25.31 15.89
N ASN A 215 20.79 -25.63 16.78
CA ASN A 215 19.57 -24.85 16.93
C ASN A 215 19.85 -23.47 17.56
N ALA A 216 18.85 -22.59 17.57
CA ALA A 216 18.98 -21.22 18.05
C ALA A 216 19.47 -21.11 19.51
N TYR A 217 19.01 -22.01 20.37
CA TYR A 217 19.40 -22.07 21.78
C TYR A 217 20.89 -22.37 21.97
N TYR A 218 21.39 -23.44 21.30
CA TYR A 218 22.82 -23.78 21.38
C TYR A 218 23.71 -22.74 20.68
N ARG A 219 23.25 -22.09 19.62
CA ARG A 219 23.99 -20.97 19.02
C ARG A 219 24.25 -19.87 20.03
N ARG A 220 23.20 -19.49 20.77
CA ARG A 220 23.32 -18.44 21.80
C ARG A 220 24.29 -18.85 22.92
N LEU A 221 24.22 -20.09 23.37
CA LEU A 221 25.18 -20.63 24.35
C LEU A 221 26.62 -20.63 23.84
N ILE A 222 26.83 -20.99 22.56
CA ILE A 222 28.16 -21.00 21.95
C ILE A 222 28.72 -19.59 21.85
N TYR A 223 27.93 -18.61 21.42
CA TYR A 223 28.34 -17.19 21.42
C TYR A 223 28.78 -16.75 22.82
N GLN A 224 27.96 -17.01 23.81
CA GLN A 224 28.22 -16.62 25.20
C GLN A 224 29.51 -17.28 25.71
N GLU A 225 29.68 -18.57 25.54
CA GLU A 225 30.82 -19.33 26.04
C GLU A 225 32.13 -18.95 25.36
N VAL A 226 32.11 -18.79 24.02
CA VAL A 226 33.29 -18.39 23.24
C VAL A 226 33.74 -16.97 23.66
N GLU A 227 32.81 -16.05 23.85
CA GLU A 227 33.12 -14.69 24.26
C GLU A 227 33.70 -14.65 25.69
N GLN A 228 33.15 -15.46 26.61
CA GLN A 228 33.65 -15.54 28.00
C GLN A 228 35.02 -16.21 28.08
N THR A 229 35.26 -17.26 27.31
CA THR A 229 36.46 -18.07 27.39
C THR A 229 37.63 -17.49 26.59
N TYR A 230 37.36 -16.98 25.39
CA TYR A 230 38.39 -16.59 24.44
C TYR A 230 38.42 -15.06 24.16
N GLY A 231 37.43 -14.32 24.58
CA GLY A 231 37.38 -12.86 24.46
C GLY A 231 37.64 -12.38 23.02
N SER A 232 38.66 -11.51 22.87
CA SER A 232 39.01 -10.91 21.57
C SER A 232 39.70 -11.88 20.59
N LEU A 233 40.15 -13.03 21.07
CA LEU A 233 40.91 -13.97 20.25
C LEU A 233 40.07 -14.66 19.19
N LEU A 234 38.76 -14.86 19.46
CA LEU A 234 37.84 -15.53 18.56
C LEU A 234 36.61 -14.68 18.27
N THR A 235 36.17 -14.70 17.01
CA THR A 235 34.89 -14.14 16.59
C THR A 235 34.02 -15.24 16.04
N VAL A 236 32.80 -15.36 16.54
CA VAL A 236 31.81 -16.33 16.04
C VAL A 236 30.83 -15.61 15.14
N VAL A 237 30.63 -16.11 13.93
CA VAL A 237 29.67 -15.58 12.95
C VAL A 237 28.72 -16.68 12.47
N LYS A 238 27.51 -16.30 12.15
CA LYS A 238 26.52 -17.19 11.54
C LYS A 238 26.92 -17.43 10.09
N LEU A 239 26.84 -18.65 9.64
CA LEU A 239 27.02 -19.02 8.24
C LEU A 239 25.64 -19.10 7.59
N ASP A 240 25.39 -18.18 6.66
CA ASP A 240 24.23 -18.27 5.79
C ASP A 240 24.66 -19.05 4.55
N GLU A 241 24.31 -20.35 4.51
CA GLU A 241 24.57 -21.21 3.35
C GLU A 241 23.31 -21.25 2.49
N ASP A 242 23.46 -20.95 1.20
CA ASP A 242 22.44 -21.09 0.15
C ASP A 242 22.03 -22.55 -0.13
N ASN A 243 22.45 -23.52 0.66
CA ASN A 243 22.20 -24.94 0.42
C ASN A 243 21.00 -25.48 1.21
N GLN A 244 20.04 -25.98 0.45
CA GLN A 244 18.73 -26.55 0.80
C GLN A 244 18.74 -27.73 1.79
N GLU A 245 19.87 -28.19 2.28
CA GLU A 245 19.94 -29.42 3.10
C GLU A 245 19.78 -29.20 4.61
N CYS A 246 19.89 -27.97 5.13
CA CYS A 246 19.72 -27.72 6.56
C CYS A 246 18.28 -27.34 6.88
N LYS A 247 17.66 -28.07 7.82
CA LYS A 247 16.37 -27.66 8.41
C LYS A 247 16.45 -26.21 8.86
N LYS A 248 15.46 -25.36 8.52
CA LYS A 248 15.38 -23.92 8.87
C LYS A 248 15.68 -23.60 10.35
N SER A 249 15.57 -24.59 11.25
CA SER A 249 15.84 -24.48 12.68
C SER A 249 17.31 -24.66 13.10
N SER A 250 18.18 -25.20 12.22
CA SER A 250 19.58 -25.51 12.56
C SER A 250 20.50 -24.84 11.55
N ARG A 251 21.43 -24.01 12.05
CA ARG A 251 22.39 -23.28 11.21
C ARG A 251 23.79 -23.51 11.69
N ARG A 252 24.76 -23.46 10.77
CA ARG A 252 26.20 -23.58 11.09
C ARG A 252 26.73 -22.25 11.60
N LEU A 253 27.77 -22.36 12.42
CA LEU A 253 28.55 -21.21 12.90
C LEU A 253 29.98 -21.34 12.34
N ARG A 254 30.58 -20.19 12.05
CA ARG A 254 32.00 -20.07 11.72
C ARG A 254 32.69 -19.36 12.87
N VAL A 255 33.73 -19.98 13.42
CA VAL A 255 34.64 -19.39 14.41
C VAL A 255 35.87 -18.90 13.68
N ILE A 256 36.22 -17.63 13.84
CA ILE A 256 37.33 -16.95 13.15
C ILE A 256 38.40 -16.59 14.19
N PHE A 257 39.65 -16.92 13.91
CA PHE A 257 40.79 -16.54 14.72
C PHE A 257 41.21 -15.10 14.43
N ASN A 258 41.44 -14.32 15.49
CA ASN A 258 41.95 -12.97 15.42
C ASN A 258 43.33 -12.92 16.08
N SER A 259 44.31 -12.37 15.38
CA SER A 259 45.69 -12.25 15.88
C SER A 259 45.86 -11.13 16.91
N SER A 260 44.98 -10.14 16.92
CA SER A 260 44.97 -8.99 17.79
C SER A 260 43.56 -8.43 18.03
N THR A 261 43.42 -7.50 18.99
CA THR A 261 42.16 -6.76 19.20
C THR A 261 41.78 -5.91 17.99
N GLU A 262 42.78 -5.38 17.27
CA GLU A 262 42.56 -4.60 16.04
C GLU A 262 42.03 -5.51 14.90
N ASP A 263 42.58 -6.73 14.77
CA ASP A 263 42.12 -7.75 13.86
C ASP A 263 40.67 -8.21 14.18
N GLN A 264 40.31 -8.35 15.46
CA GLN A 264 38.95 -8.63 15.88
C GLN A 264 37.99 -7.49 15.47
N ASN A 265 38.38 -6.24 15.68
CA ASN A 265 37.55 -5.09 15.29
C ASN A 265 37.31 -5.07 13.77
N THR A 266 38.36 -5.32 12.98
CA THR A 266 38.25 -5.46 11.53
C THR A 266 37.29 -6.59 11.12
N THR A 267 37.38 -7.75 11.77
CA THR A 267 36.47 -8.88 11.54
C THR A 267 35.01 -8.51 11.91
N LYS A 268 34.80 -7.86 13.03
CA LYS A 268 33.47 -7.40 13.47
C LYS A 268 32.88 -6.37 12.51
N MET A 269 33.71 -5.41 12.03
CA MET A 269 33.29 -4.42 11.03
C MET A 269 32.87 -5.10 9.73
N GLY A 270 33.66 -6.05 9.22
CA GLY A 270 33.31 -6.80 8.01
C GLY A 270 32.00 -7.58 8.15
N VAL A 271 31.73 -8.16 9.33
CA VAL A 271 30.45 -8.84 9.60
C VAL A 271 29.29 -7.85 9.66
N GLN A 272 29.50 -6.65 10.25
CA GLN A 272 28.48 -5.60 10.24
C GLN A 272 28.20 -5.10 8.82
N GLU A 273 29.22 -4.88 8.02
CA GLU A 273 29.08 -4.47 6.61
C GLU A 273 28.26 -5.47 5.81
N LEU A 274 28.53 -6.78 5.96
CA LEU A 274 27.74 -7.83 5.32
C LEU A 274 26.25 -7.77 5.73
N ARG A 275 25.97 -7.57 7.03
CA ARG A 275 24.58 -7.43 7.51
C ARG A 275 23.90 -6.19 6.95
N VAL A 276 24.62 -5.07 6.89
CA VAL A 276 24.10 -3.84 6.25
C VAL A 276 23.80 -4.10 4.78
N GLN A 277 24.68 -4.79 4.05
CA GLN A 277 24.43 -5.15 2.66
C GLN A 277 23.20 -6.06 2.49
N GLU A 278 22.98 -7.02 3.41
CA GLU A 278 21.76 -7.85 3.42
C GLU A 278 20.51 -6.98 3.60
N VAL A 279 20.51 -6.04 4.55
CA VAL A 279 19.39 -5.10 4.75
C VAL A 279 19.19 -4.24 3.50
N THR A 280 20.26 -3.73 2.90
CA THR A 280 20.19 -2.93 1.66
C THR A 280 19.55 -3.71 0.50
N LYS A 281 19.82 -5.00 0.38
CA LYS A 281 19.16 -5.84 -0.63
C LYS A 281 17.64 -5.96 -0.38
N LEU A 282 17.22 -6.01 0.89
CA LEU A 282 15.80 -6.07 1.24
C LEU A 282 15.03 -4.79 0.89
N VAL A 283 15.71 -3.65 0.71
CA VAL A 283 15.08 -2.41 0.24
C VAL A 283 14.39 -2.61 -1.11
N GLY A 284 15.00 -3.37 -2.01
CA GLY A 284 14.42 -3.87 -3.24
C GLY A 284 13.67 -2.82 -4.07
N ILE A 285 12.36 -3.06 -4.30
CA ILE A 285 11.54 -2.20 -5.18
C ILE A 285 11.44 -0.75 -4.69
N ARG A 286 11.60 -0.46 -3.39
CA ARG A 286 11.57 0.92 -2.88
C ARG A 286 12.63 1.79 -3.54
N ARG A 287 13.78 1.23 -3.94
CA ARG A 287 14.81 1.96 -4.68
C ARG A 287 14.27 2.58 -5.99
N VAL A 288 13.37 1.86 -6.68
CA VAL A 288 12.71 2.36 -7.91
C VAL A 288 11.75 3.50 -7.57
N LEU A 289 10.97 3.34 -6.49
CA LEU A 289 10.02 4.36 -6.03
C LEU A 289 10.74 5.64 -5.59
N GLU A 290 11.90 5.50 -4.96
CA GLU A 290 12.75 6.63 -4.57
C GLU A 290 13.34 7.39 -5.77
N LEU A 291 13.58 6.71 -6.90
CA LEU A 291 13.95 7.39 -8.16
C LEU A 291 12.78 8.22 -8.71
N ILE A 292 11.56 7.66 -8.69
CA ILE A 292 10.35 8.35 -9.13
C ILE A 292 10.10 9.59 -8.24
N SER A 293 10.16 9.40 -6.92
CA SER A 293 10.02 10.46 -5.92
C SER A 293 11.08 11.54 -6.10
N GLY A 294 12.37 11.17 -6.18
CA GLY A 294 13.49 12.11 -6.29
C GLY A 294 13.48 12.92 -7.59
N LYS A 295 12.94 12.37 -8.67
CA LYS A 295 12.72 13.09 -9.93
C LYS A 295 11.46 13.94 -9.92
N HIS A 296 10.56 13.75 -8.96
CA HIS A 296 9.18 14.28 -8.98
C HIS A 296 8.43 13.86 -10.27
N LEU A 297 8.67 12.62 -10.72
CA LEU A 297 8.06 12.12 -11.94
C LEU A 297 6.55 11.99 -11.74
N PRO A 298 5.69 12.58 -12.60
CA PRO A 298 4.25 12.41 -12.53
C PRO A 298 3.85 10.94 -12.56
N LEU A 299 3.04 10.52 -11.59
CA LEU A 299 2.55 9.17 -11.46
C LEU A 299 1.08 9.10 -11.90
N ILE A 300 0.81 8.30 -12.89
CA ILE A 300 -0.50 8.19 -13.55
C ILE A 300 -1.10 6.83 -13.22
N GLY A 301 -2.40 6.79 -12.93
CA GLY A 301 -3.11 5.53 -12.71
C GLY A 301 -4.55 5.58 -13.18
N PHE A 302 -5.25 4.46 -13.06
CA PHE A 302 -6.66 4.34 -13.35
C PHE A 302 -7.41 3.71 -12.18
N GLU A 303 -8.23 4.49 -11.47
CA GLU A 303 -8.81 4.09 -10.17
C GLU A 303 -7.76 3.69 -9.11
N MET A 304 -6.66 4.40 -9.09
CA MET A 304 -5.39 4.02 -8.48
C MET A 304 -5.33 4.15 -6.95
N MET A 305 -6.43 4.38 -6.25
CA MET A 305 -6.39 4.58 -4.79
C MET A 305 -5.89 3.34 -4.04
N ASN A 306 -6.31 2.13 -4.46
CA ASN A 306 -5.79 0.89 -3.89
C ASN A 306 -4.29 0.75 -4.18
N ASP A 307 -3.89 0.95 -5.43
CA ASP A 307 -2.49 0.81 -5.87
C ASP A 307 -1.57 1.71 -5.04
N ILE A 308 -1.94 2.97 -4.87
CA ILE A 308 -1.16 3.93 -4.07
C ILE A 308 -1.11 3.51 -2.60
N MET A 309 -2.23 3.07 -2.01
CA MET A 309 -2.26 2.66 -0.62
C MET A 309 -1.43 1.39 -0.37
N PHE A 310 -1.52 0.39 -1.27
CA PHE A 310 -0.69 -0.82 -1.20
C PHE A 310 0.80 -0.51 -1.40
N LEU A 311 1.12 0.26 -2.43
CA LEU A 311 2.48 0.70 -2.70
C LEU A 311 3.08 1.46 -1.50
N TYR A 312 2.30 2.38 -0.92
CA TYR A 312 2.75 3.12 0.25
C TYR A 312 2.98 2.19 1.45
N HIS A 313 1.96 1.37 1.80
CA HIS A 313 2.01 0.50 2.98
C HIS A 313 3.12 -0.54 2.94
N TRP A 314 3.28 -1.20 1.80
CA TRP A 314 4.21 -2.32 1.67
C TRP A 314 5.60 -1.93 1.22
N CYS A 315 5.74 -0.79 0.52
CA CYS A 315 7.02 -0.41 -0.09
C CYS A 315 7.65 0.86 0.49
N ILE A 316 6.90 1.71 1.22
CA ILE A 316 7.42 2.98 1.72
C ILE A 316 7.35 3.02 3.23
N ASP A 317 6.15 3.15 3.81
CA ASP A 317 5.89 3.19 5.25
C ASP A 317 4.49 2.66 5.58
N LYS A 318 4.25 2.31 6.84
CA LYS A 318 2.92 1.92 7.32
C LYS A 318 1.92 3.04 7.09
N LEU A 319 0.70 2.66 6.68
CA LEU A 319 -0.39 3.61 6.52
C LEU A 319 -0.69 4.31 7.85
N PRO A 320 -0.80 5.63 7.87
CA PRO A 320 -1.20 6.37 9.06
C PRO A 320 -2.66 6.09 9.43
N GLU A 321 -3.08 6.59 10.60
CA GLU A 321 -4.42 6.33 11.11
C GLU A 321 -5.53 7.10 10.38
N THR A 322 -5.20 8.26 9.80
CA THR A 322 -6.16 9.14 9.11
C THR A 322 -5.82 9.30 7.65
N CYS A 323 -6.84 9.53 6.83
CA CYS A 323 -6.70 9.85 5.41
C CYS A 323 -5.90 11.14 5.21
N SER A 324 -6.20 12.15 6.01
CA SER A 324 -5.52 13.46 5.95
C SER A 324 -4.00 13.31 6.12
N GLU A 325 -3.54 12.58 7.14
CA GLU A 325 -2.11 12.32 7.34
C GLU A 325 -1.49 11.47 6.23
N PHE A 326 -2.25 10.51 5.69
CA PHE A 326 -1.81 9.73 4.53
C PHE A 326 -1.55 10.63 3.32
N LEU A 327 -2.47 11.54 3.00
CA LEU A 327 -2.33 12.45 1.87
C LEU A 327 -1.15 13.39 2.04
N ARG A 328 -0.94 13.91 3.25
CA ARG A 328 0.20 14.77 3.57
C ARG A 328 1.53 14.05 3.32
N ARG A 329 1.67 12.80 3.78
CA ARG A 329 2.87 11.98 3.55
C ARG A 329 3.02 11.60 2.08
N LEU A 330 1.94 11.18 1.44
CA LEU A 330 1.92 10.80 0.03
C LEU A 330 2.42 11.93 -0.87
N ARG A 331 1.99 13.17 -0.63
CA ARG A 331 2.45 14.34 -1.39
C ARG A 331 3.94 14.64 -1.22
N THR A 332 4.53 14.26 -0.11
CA THR A 332 5.99 14.41 0.11
C THR A 332 6.75 13.46 -0.82
N ASP A 333 6.27 12.23 -0.98
CA ASP A 333 6.91 11.22 -1.80
C ASP A 333 6.52 11.34 -3.28
N PHE A 334 5.24 11.62 -3.57
CA PHE A 334 4.68 11.73 -4.93
C PHE A 334 3.86 13.02 -5.05
N PRO A 335 4.52 14.15 -5.35
CA PRO A 335 3.85 15.45 -5.41
C PRO A 335 2.85 15.56 -6.56
N LEU A 336 2.94 14.67 -7.56
CA LEU A 336 2.15 14.71 -8.77
C LEU A 336 1.53 13.36 -9.08
N ILE A 337 0.23 13.27 -8.87
CA ILE A 337 -0.57 12.09 -9.13
C ILE A 337 -1.74 12.48 -10.04
N VAL A 338 -1.99 11.67 -11.06
CA VAL A 338 -3.13 11.83 -11.97
C VAL A 338 -3.91 10.54 -12.06
N ASP A 339 -5.15 10.55 -11.60
CA ASP A 339 -6.07 9.43 -11.79
C ASP A 339 -6.92 9.68 -13.04
N VAL A 340 -6.65 8.92 -14.10
CA VAL A 340 -7.33 9.06 -15.40
C VAL A 340 -8.84 8.89 -15.27
N ARG A 341 -9.30 8.06 -14.32
CA ARG A 341 -10.73 7.84 -14.07
C ARG A 341 -11.47 9.11 -13.68
N ASN A 342 -10.81 10.04 -12.97
CA ASN A 342 -11.42 11.34 -12.66
C ASN A 342 -11.57 12.22 -13.89
N ILE A 343 -10.58 12.22 -14.78
CA ILE A 343 -10.60 13.02 -16.00
C ILE A 343 -11.77 12.61 -16.91
N LEU A 344 -12.14 11.33 -16.93
CA LEU A 344 -13.27 10.83 -17.71
C LEU A 344 -14.63 11.42 -17.29
N ARG A 345 -14.71 12.13 -16.17
CA ARG A 345 -15.93 12.84 -15.73
C ARG A 345 -16.14 14.18 -16.44
N LEU A 346 -15.16 14.63 -17.22
CA LEU A 346 -15.27 15.88 -17.98
C LEU A 346 -16.36 15.76 -19.05
N LYS A 347 -17.26 16.75 -19.07
CA LYS A 347 -18.40 16.77 -20.02
C LYS A 347 -17.98 16.67 -21.48
N SER A 348 -16.82 17.22 -21.83
CA SER A 348 -16.25 17.17 -23.18
C SER A 348 -15.86 15.77 -23.65
N LEU A 349 -15.78 14.80 -22.76
CA LEU A 349 -15.42 13.41 -23.08
C LEU A 349 -16.63 12.49 -23.11
N LEU A 350 -17.77 12.85 -22.48
CA LEU A 350 -18.90 11.96 -22.24
C LEU A 350 -19.44 11.28 -23.51
N ASP A 351 -19.50 12.03 -24.62
CA ASP A 351 -20.04 11.51 -25.90
C ASP A 351 -19.11 10.47 -26.57
N MET A 352 -17.87 10.36 -26.10
CA MET A 352 -16.87 9.45 -26.66
C MET A 352 -16.65 8.21 -25.77
N LEU A 353 -17.22 8.21 -24.56
CA LEU A 353 -17.00 7.15 -23.59
C LEU A 353 -17.99 6.00 -23.78
N PRO A 354 -17.54 4.76 -23.51
CA PRO A 354 -18.43 3.59 -23.50
C PRO A 354 -19.30 3.59 -22.24
N ASP A 355 -20.40 2.82 -22.26
CA ASP A 355 -21.30 2.65 -21.11
C ASP A 355 -20.57 2.10 -19.88
N SER A 356 -19.64 1.17 -20.08
CA SER A 356 -18.77 0.64 -19.02
C SER A 356 -17.40 1.31 -19.10
N LEU A 357 -17.06 2.04 -18.05
CA LEU A 357 -15.81 2.78 -17.93
C LEU A 357 -14.68 1.93 -17.33
N SER A 358 -14.58 0.63 -17.66
CA SER A 358 -13.37 -0.16 -17.38
C SER A 358 -12.21 0.33 -18.25
N LEU A 359 -10.97 0.18 -17.76
CA LEU A 359 -9.77 0.61 -18.49
C LEU A 359 -9.74 0.07 -19.92
N GLU A 360 -9.99 -1.22 -20.08
CA GLU A 360 -9.99 -1.88 -21.40
C GLU A 360 -11.03 -1.28 -22.36
N ASN A 361 -12.26 -1.01 -21.88
CA ASN A 361 -13.31 -0.43 -22.71
C ASN A 361 -13.00 1.02 -23.09
N VAL A 362 -12.50 1.80 -22.14
CA VAL A 362 -12.06 3.19 -22.39
C VAL A 362 -10.90 3.21 -23.39
N TYR A 363 -9.91 2.34 -23.21
CA TYR A 363 -8.78 2.22 -24.12
C TYR A 363 -9.23 1.90 -25.56
N LYS A 364 -10.11 0.92 -25.74
CA LYS A 364 -10.69 0.59 -27.05
C LYS A 364 -11.47 1.76 -27.67
N ALA A 365 -12.30 2.44 -26.89
CA ALA A 365 -13.06 3.59 -27.36
C ALA A 365 -12.13 4.75 -27.79
N MET A 366 -11.11 5.04 -27.02
CA MET A 366 -10.13 6.08 -27.33
C MET A 366 -9.28 5.73 -28.56
N GLN A 367 -8.95 4.46 -28.78
CA GLN A 367 -8.25 4.03 -29.99
C GLN A 367 -9.06 4.26 -31.27
N LEU A 368 -10.39 4.13 -31.22
CA LEU A 368 -11.26 4.39 -32.35
C LEU A 368 -11.43 5.89 -32.65
N SER A 369 -11.30 6.72 -31.63
CA SER A 369 -11.61 8.15 -31.69
C SER A 369 -10.41 9.04 -31.99
N THR A 370 -9.18 8.55 -31.72
CA THR A 370 -7.94 9.34 -31.87
C THR A 370 -6.85 8.52 -32.55
N PRO A 371 -5.99 9.15 -33.35
CA PRO A 371 -4.85 8.47 -33.95
C PRO A 371 -3.89 7.95 -32.87
N PRO A 372 -3.11 6.91 -33.17
CA PRO A 372 -2.10 6.41 -32.25
C PRO A 372 -1.04 7.48 -31.96
N THR A 373 -0.84 7.77 -30.68
CA THR A 373 0.16 8.72 -30.21
C THR A 373 1.36 8.03 -29.58
N VAL A 374 1.23 6.73 -29.28
CA VAL A 374 2.22 5.91 -28.59
C VAL A 374 2.66 4.77 -29.49
N GLN A 375 3.94 4.40 -29.43
CA GLN A 375 4.43 3.17 -30.06
C GLN A 375 3.68 1.96 -29.51
N GLN A 376 3.13 1.15 -30.41
CA GLN A 376 2.35 -0.04 -30.02
C GLN A 376 3.26 -1.15 -29.51
N LEU A 377 2.83 -1.80 -28.43
CA LEU A 377 3.45 -3.03 -27.94
C LEU A 377 3.21 -4.18 -28.93
N SER A 378 4.09 -5.18 -28.94
CA SER A 378 3.89 -6.40 -29.71
C SER A 378 2.63 -7.15 -29.24
N ALA A 379 2.02 -7.96 -30.11
CA ALA A 379 0.77 -8.66 -29.80
C ALA A 379 0.92 -9.64 -28.60
N GLU A 380 2.09 -10.24 -28.44
CA GLU A 380 2.43 -11.15 -27.34
C GLU A 380 2.50 -10.44 -25.97
N ASN A 381 2.73 -9.13 -25.96
CA ASN A 381 2.81 -8.29 -24.78
C ASN A 381 1.48 -7.59 -24.42
N LYS A 382 0.38 -7.97 -25.07
CA LYS A 382 -0.95 -7.37 -24.88
C LYS A 382 -1.87 -8.32 -24.14
N GLN A 383 -1.63 -8.51 -22.86
CA GLN A 383 -2.49 -9.33 -22.02
C GLN A 383 -3.17 -8.44 -20.97
N ALA A 384 -4.50 -8.31 -21.04
CA ALA A 384 -5.29 -7.64 -20.01
C ALA A 384 -5.11 -8.36 -18.65
N HIS A 385 -5.14 -7.59 -17.57
CA HIS A 385 -4.82 -8.04 -16.21
C HIS A 385 -3.37 -8.53 -16.03
N ASP A 386 -2.46 -8.00 -16.84
CA ASP A 386 -1.04 -7.92 -16.56
C ASP A 386 -0.74 -6.46 -16.20
N ALA A 387 -0.23 -6.21 -14.99
CA ALA A 387 -0.05 -4.86 -14.48
C ALA A 387 0.79 -3.96 -15.42
N GLY A 388 1.74 -4.55 -16.16
CA GLY A 388 2.55 -3.80 -17.13
C GLY A 388 1.73 -3.31 -18.32
N TYR A 389 0.87 -4.18 -18.88
CA TYR A 389 0.00 -3.79 -19.98
C TYR A 389 -1.10 -2.83 -19.54
N ASP A 390 -1.67 -3.01 -18.35
CA ASP A 390 -2.67 -2.11 -17.80
C ASP A 390 -2.07 -0.72 -17.50
N ALA A 391 -0.85 -0.65 -16.99
CA ALA A 391 -0.09 0.59 -16.88
C ALA A 391 0.17 1.26 -18.25
N TYR A 392 0.52 0.47 -19.28
CA TYR A 392 0.68 0.99 -20.63
C TYR A 392 -0.62 1.57 -21.19
N MET A 393 -1.75 0.83 -21.07
CA MET A 393 -3.06 1.31 -21.52
C MET A 393 -3.44 2.62 -20.83
N THR A 394 -3.18 2.72 -19.53
CA THR A 394 -3.46 3.92 -18.72
C THR A 394 -2.72 5.15 -19.26
N GLY A 395 -1.43 5.02 -19.56
CA GLY A 395 -0.66 6.13 -20.12
C GLY A 395 -1.07 6.51 -21.55
N ASP A 396 -1.37 5.53 -22.42
CA ASP A 396 -1.88 5.80 -23.78
C ASP A 396 -3.26 6.49 -23.73
N VAL A 397 -4.16 6.06 -22.84
CA VAL A 397 -5.46 6.73 -22.61
C VAL A 397 -5.29 8.18 -22.20
N LEU A 398 -4.37 8.48 -21.27
CA LEU A 398 -4.09 9.85 -20.87
C LEU A 398 -3.66 10.73 -22.06
N LEU A 399 -2.74 10.23 -22.89
CA LEU A 399 -2.27 10.96 -24.07
C LEU A 399 -3.36 11.20 -25.10
N ARG A 400 -4.25 10.23 -25.30
CA ARG A 400 -5.42 10.37 -26.19
C ARG A 400 -6.42 11.38 -25.64
N ILE A 401 -6.72 11.32 -24.35
CA ILE A 401 -7.58 12.31 -23.68
C ILE A 401 -6.98 13.72 -23.84
N ALA A 402 -5.68 13.88 -23.62
CA ALA A 402 -5.01 15.16 -23.80
C ALA A 402 -5.17 15.68 -25.24
N THR A 403 -5.04 14.80 -26.24
CA THR A 403 -5.28 15.14 -27.66
C THR A 403 -6.73 15.60 -27.91
N VAL A 404 -7.72 14.87 -27.37
CA VAL A 404 -9.15 15.23 -27.50
C VAL A 404 -9.44 16.59 -26.86
N LEU A 405 -8.79 16.91 -25.75
CA LEU A 405 -8.93 18.18 -25.05
C LEU A 405 -8.14 19.32 -25.74
N GLY A 406 -7.50 19.06 -26.88
CA GLY A 406 -6.77 20.05 -27.65
C GLY A 406 -5.41 20.42 -27.06
N LEU A 407 -4.88 19.58 -26.19
CA LEU A 407 -3.53 19.74 -25.68
C LEU A 407 -2.51 19.25 -26.73
N ASN A 408 -1.45 20.03 -26.92
CA ASN A 408 -0.31 19.53 -27.67
C ASN A 408 0.43 18.49 -26.80
N THR A 409 0.32 17.21 -27.15
CA THR A 409 0.94 16.14 -26.35
C THR A 409 2.47 16.24 -26.30
N GLN A 410 3.12 16.84 -27.30
CA GLN A 410 4.56 17.11 -27.25
C GLN A 410 4.92 18.05 -26.08
N GLU A 411 4.07 19.03 -25.79
CA GLU A 411 4.28 19.94 -24.66
C GLU A 411 4.20 19.22 -23.31
N LEU A 412 3.52 18.07 -23.24
CA LEU A 412 3.52 17.21 -22.06
C LEU A 412 4.91 16.62 -21.74
N SER A 413 5.84 16.60 -22.70
CA SER A 413 7.22 16.16 -22.45
C SER A 413 8.06 17.16 -21.64
N HIS A 414 7.61 18.41 -21.53
CA HIS A 414 8.27 19.49 -20.79
C HIS A 414 7.53 19.85 -19.49
N LEU A 415 6.76 18.92 -18.98
CA LEU A 415 5.82 19.11 -17.86
C LEU A 415 6.46 19.28 -16.47
N ASP A 416 7.79 19.22 -16.36
CA ASP A 416 8.48 19.60 -15.11
C ASP A 416 8.00 20.97 -14.58
N ASN A 417 7.61 21.87 -15.49
CA ASN A 417 7.04 23.17 -15.19
C ASN A 417 5.51 23.18 -15.07
N PHE A 418 4.83 22.16 -15.60
CA PHE A 418 3.37 22.11 -15.71
C PHE A 418 2.71 21.44 -14.51
N TRP A 419 3.37 20.38 -14.00
CA TRP A 419 2.84 19.56 -12.93
C TRP A 419 3.03 20.19 -11.55
N ASN A 420 3.87 21.20 -11.39
CA ASN A 420 4.07 21.90 -10.13
C ASN A 420 2.98 22.96 -9.89
N SER A 421 1.76 22.53 -9.59
CA SER A 421 0.63 23.39 -9.24
C SER A 421 0.81 24.22 -7.95
N ASP A 422 1.82 23.91 -7.15
CA ASP A 422 2.25 24.70 -5.98
C ASP A 422 3.27 25.80 -6.36
N LEU A 423 3.65 25.91 -7.64
CA LEU A 423 4.42 27.06 -8.09
C LEU A 423 3.59 28.35 -7.98
N PRO A 424 4.20 29.47 -7.57
CA PRO A 424 3.50 30.75 -7.47
C PRO A 424 2.72 31.04 -8.74
N GLN A 425 1.49 31.60 -8.61
CA GLN A 425 0.59 31.90 -9.74
C GLN A 425 1.29 32.71 -10.87
N ASP A 426 2.35 33.42 -10.55
CA ASP A 426 3.15 34.19 -11.50
C ASP A 426 3.99 33.29 -12.43
N PHE A 427 4.36 32.09 -12.00
CA PHE A 427 5.08 31.14 -12.84
C PHE A 427 4.13 30.42 -13.83
N VAL A 428 2.91 30.10 -13.39
CA VAL A 428 1.87 29.50 -14.25
C VAL A 428 1.42 30.47 -15.35
N LYS A 429 1.42 31.78 -15.08
CA LYS A 429 1.08 32.82 -16.08
C LYS A 429 2.10 32.94 -17.21
N ASN A 430 3.34 32.52 -17.01
CA ASN A 430 4.41 32.59 -17.99
C ASN A 430 4.69 31.28 -18.72
N SER A 431 4.02 30.18 -18.36
CA SER A 431 4.13 28.93 -19.11
C SER A 431 3.37 29.05 -20.43
N LEU A 432 4.04 28.71 -21.54
CA LEU A 432 3.46 28.73 -22.89
C LEU A 432 2.32 27.73 -23.08
N VAL A 433 2.15 26.78 -22.16
CA VAL A 433 1.15 25.72 -22.22
C VAL A 433 -0.11 26.14 -21.46
N LYS A 434 -1.16 26.46 -22.18
CA LYS A 434 -2.50 26.69 -21.60
C LYS A 434 -3.21 25.35 -21.40
N VAL A 435 -3.06 24.77 -20.23
CA VAL A 435 -3.86 23.61 -19.87
C VAL A 435 -5.29 24.06 -19.58
N PRO A 436 -6.31 23.39 -20.13
CA PRO A 436 -7.68 23.70 -19.78
C PRO A 436 -7.88 23.65 -18.27
N ALA A 437 -8.48 24.69 -17.70
CA ALA A 437 -8.71 24.78 -16.26
C ALA A 437 -9.44 23.54 -15.69
N GLN A 438 -10.28 22.91 -16.50
CA GLN A 438 -10.98 21.68 -16.16
C GLN A 438 -10.03 20.49 -15.96
N PHE A 439 -8.98 20.37 -16.80
CA PHE A 439 -7.98 19.33 -16.65
C PHE A 439 -7.11 19.59 -15.41
N GLN A 440 -6.74 20.84 -15.17
CA GLN A 440 -5.99 21.23 -13.96
C GLN A 440 -6.76 20.90 -12.66
N ALA A 441 -8.09 21.03 -12.67
CA ALA A 441 -8.92 20.76 -11.50
C ALA A 441 -8.90 19.26 -11.09
N GLU A 442 -8.67 18.36 -12.05
CA GLU A 442 -8.61 16.93 -11.80
C GLU A 442 -7.19 16.41 -11.50
N MET A 443 -6.18 17.27 -11.63
CA MET A 443 -4.81 16.93 -11.24
C MET A 443 -4.67 16.90 -9.72
N ASN A 444 -3.84 16.00 -9.22
CA ASN A 444 -3.71 15.75 -7.79
C ASN A 444 -5.06 15.41 -7.12
N THR A 445 -5.88 14.67 -7.84
CA THR A 445 -7.18 14.18 -7.37
C THR A 445 -7.27 12.69 -7.71
N VAL A 446 -7.55 11.85 -6.72
CA VAL A 446 -7.63 10.39 -6.90
C VAL A 446 -9.08 9.94 -6.84
N ASN A 447 -9.48 9.01 -7.71
CA ASN A 447 -10.82 8.47 -7.68
C ASN A 447 -11.05 7.62 -6.41
N MET A 448 -12.12 7.90 -5.70
CA MET A 448 -12.62 7.02 -4.64
C MET A 448 -13.97 6.45 -5.08
N TYR A 449 -14.00 5.16 -5.35
CA TYR A 449 -15.20 4.46 -5.77
C TYR A 449 -16.42 4.77 -4.89
N THR A 450 -17.57 5.04 -5.49
CA THR A 450 -18.86 5.46 -4.89
C THR A 450 -18.90 6.86 -4.29
N ILE A 451 -17.80 7.55 -4.10
CA ILE A 451 -17.81 8.97 -3.71
C ILE A 451 -17.98 9.83 -4.97
N PRO A 452 -18.91 10.80 -4.98
CA PRO A 452 -19.28 11.55 -6.20
C PRO A 452 -18.17 12.46 -6.74
N TYR A 453 -17.16 12.77 -5.96
CA TYR A 453 -16.00 13.57 -6.38
C TYR A 453 -14.70 12.83 -6.07
N GLY A 454 -13.63 13.16 -6.80
CA GLY A 454 -12.31 12.65 -6.49
C GLY A 454 -11.80 13.16 -5.15
N LEU A 455 -10.97 12.36 -4.51
CA LEU A 455 -10.21 12.71 -3.31
C LEU A 455 -9.12 13.71 -3.69
N PRO A 456 -9.20 14.99 -3.25
CA PRO A 456 -8.14 15.94 -3.55
C PRO A 456 -6.92 15.69 -2.67
N LEU A 457 -5.74 15.75 -3.26
CA LEU A 457 -4.49 15.64 -2.52
C LEU A 457 -4.09 16.97 -1.86
N ARG A 458 -4.67 18.10 -2.28
CA ARG A 458 -4.51 19.40 -1.65
C ARG A 458 -5.26 19.45 -0.33
N GLU A 459 -4.57 19.82 0.74
CA GLU A 459 -5.10 19.82 2.11
C GLU A 459 -6.34 20.74 2.28
N ASP A 460 -6.27 21.96 1.76
CA ASP A 460 -7.37 22.93 1.82
C ASP A 460 -8.66 22.42 1.14
N LEU A 461 -8.53 21.80 -0.03
CA LEU A 461 -9.66 21.23 -0.76
C LEU A 461 -10.15 19.93 -0.10
N TYR A 462 -9.23 19.14 0.46
CA TYR A 462 -9.58 17.94 1.21
C TYR A 462 -10.43 18.29 2.43
N GLU A 463 -9.96 19.22 3.26
CA GLU A 463 -10.68 19.65 4.46
C GLU A 463 -12.08 20.17 4.13
N GLN A 464 -12.19 21.02 3.10
CA GLN A 464 -13.47 21.54 2.66
C GLN A 464 -14.42 20.41 2.24
N ARG A 465 -13.99 19.51 1.34
CA ARG A 465 -14.83 18.42 0.81
C ARG A 465 -15.15 17.36 1.87
N GLN A 466 -14.20 17.05 2.75
CA GLN A 466 -14.43 16.15 3.86
C GLN A 466 -15.50 16.70 4.80
N LYS A 467 -15.45 17.99 5.11
CA LYS A 467 -16.45 18.68 5.94
C LYS A 467 -17.83 18.64 5.28
N GLU A 468 -17.94 18.95 3.98
CA GLU A 468 -19.18 18.90 3.22
C GLU A 468 -19.80 17.49 3.22
N LEU A 469 -19.00 16.45 3.00
CA LEU A 469 -19.43 15.04 3.05
C LEU A 469 -19.93 14.69 4.45
N GLN A 470 -19.18 15.04 5.47
CA GLN A 470 -19.51 14.74 6.86
C GLN A 470 -20.79 15.46 7.31
N GLU A 471 -20.91 16.75 7.07
CA GLU A 471 -22.12 17.52 7.39
C GLU A 471 -23.36 16.96 6.69
N THR A 472 -23.23 16.58 5.42
CA THR A 472 -24.31 15.96 4.66
C THR A 472 -24.71 14.62 5.27
N SER A 473 -23.76 13.74 5.54
CA SER A 473 -24.05 12.40 6.10
C SER A 473 -24.57 12.49 7.54
N MET A 474 -23.99 13.36 8.37
CA MET A 474 -24.45 13.57 9.76
C MET A 474 -25.86 14.11 9.84
N SER A 475 -26.29 14.93 8.88
CA SER A 475 -27.62 15.54 8.88
C SER A 475 -28.70 14.72 8.18
N THR A 476 -28.33 13.78 7.31
CA THR A 476 -29.30 13.06 6.46
C THR A 476 -29.29 11.55 6.61
N VAL A 477 -28.33 10.95 7.35
CA VAL A 477 -28.17 9.49 7.44
C VAL A 477 -28.32 9.00 8.86
N LEU A 478 -29.14 7.96 9.05
CA LEU A 478 -29.24 7.21 10.30
C LEU A 478 -28.73 5.79 10.08
N LEU A 479 -28.05 5.25 11.09
CA LEU A 479 -27.65 3.85 11.16
C LEU A 479 -28.75 3.03 11.83
N ALA A 480 -29.27 2.02 11.15
CA ALA A 480 -30.15 1.02 11.73
C ALA A 480 -29.37 -0.26 12.03
N SER A 481 -29.59 -0.80 13.24
CA SER A 481 -28.97 -2.03 13.75
C SER A 481 -29.95 -2.84 14.59
N GLU A 482 -29.54 -4.05 14.99
CA GLU A 482 -30.32 -4.92 15.87
C GLU A 482 -31.73 -5.27 15.33
N PHE A 483 -31.90 -5.27 14.02
CA PHE A 483 -33.18 -5.59 13.37
C PHE A 483 -33.28 -7.10 13.04
N PRO A 484 -34.51 -7.66 12.88
CA PRO A 484 -34.73 -9.05 12.50
C PRO A 484 -34.05 -9.40 11.14
N LEU A 485 -33.53 -10.62 11.01
CA LEU A 485 -32.84 -11.10 9.80
C LEU A 485 -33.72 -11.08 8.55
N GLU A 486 -35.04 -11.21 8.69
CA GLU A 486 -35.99 -11.18 7.58
C GLU A 486 -36.33 -9.74 7.12
N THR A 487 -35.71 -8.72 7.72
CA THR A 487 -35.98 -7.31 7.38
C THR A 487 -35.57 -7.04 5.94
N LYS A 488 -36.47 -6.42 5.18
CA LYS A 488 -36.27 -6.06 3.77
C LYS A 488 -36.36 -4.53 3.59
N THR A 489 -35.85 -4.04 2.48
CA THR A 489 -35.94 -2.62 2.11
C THR A 489 -37.35 -2.06 2.21
N VAL A 490 -38.37 -2.83 1.79
CA VAL A 490 -39.77 -2.40 1.83
C VAL A 490 -40.28 -2.11 3.26
N HIS A 491 -39.75 -2.81 4.25
CA HIS A 491 -40.15 -2.59 5.66
C HIS A 491 -39.69 -1.22 6.13
N TRP A 492 -38.47 -0.81 5.80
CA TRP A 492 -37.92 0.52 6.09
C TRP A 492 -38.70 1.62 5.39
N LEU A 493 -38.97 1.46 4.09
CA LEU A 493 -39.71 2.44 3.29
C LEU A 493 -41.11 2.69 3.85
N ASN A 494 -41.78 1.64 4.31
CA ASN A 494 -43.13 1.74 4.89
C ASN A 494 -43.10 2.29 6.32
N SER A 495 -42.08 1.99 7.12
CA SER A 495 -41.98 2.47 8.51
C SER A 495 -41.75 3.98 8.57
N PHE A 496 -41.03 4.54 7.61
CA PHE A 496 -40.68 5.97 7.56
C PHE A 496 -41.44 6.78 6.50
N ARG A 497 -42.47 6.17 5.88
CA ARG A 497 -43.24 6.83 4.83
C ARG A 497 -43.84 8.17 5.28
N ASP A 498 -44.31 8.22 6.50
CA ASP A 498 -45.10 9.35 7.03
C ASP A 498 -44.23 10.59 7.34
N VAL A 499 -42.90 10.47 7.34
CA VAL A 499 -41.96 11.61 7.52
C VAL A 499 -41.41 12.14 6.20
N LEU A 500 -41.80 11.56 5.07
CA LEU A 500 -41.38 11.99 3.73
C LEU A 500 -42.47 12.90 3.14
N ILE A 501 -42.04 14.00 2.52
CA ILE A 501 -42.95 15.03 1.98
C ILE A 501 -42.98 14.95 0.46
N GLY A 502 -44.17 14.84 -0.12
CA GLY A 502 -44.36 14.83 -1.59
C GLY A 502 -43.70 13.63 -2.24
N ASP A 503 -42.84 13.88 -3.22
CA ASP A 503 -42.10 12.83 -3.98
C ASP A 503 -40.75 12.41 -3.35
N GLU A 504 -40.50 12.83 -2.11
CA GLU A 504 -39.30 12.45 -1.36
C GLU A 504 -39.19 10.92 -1.21
N LYS A 505 -37.96 10.40 -1.35
CA LYS A 505 -37.68 8.95 -1.26
C LYS A 505 -36.58 8.68 -0.25
N LEU A 506 -36.84 7.79 0.69
CA LEU A 506 -35.85 7.20 1.55
C LEU A 506 -34.98 6.23 0.73
N GLN A 507 -33.66 6.34 0.83
CA GLN A 507 -32.73 5.38 0.29
C GLN A 507 -32.22 4.46 1.39
N VAL A 508 -32.40 3.15 1.22
CA VAL A 508 -31.89 2.13 2.14
C VAL A 508 -30.61 1.55 1.57
N ILE A 509 -29.51 1.68 2.31
CA ILE A 509 -28.17 1.24 1.89
C ILE A 509 -27.76 0.13 2.84
N TRP A 510 -27.77 -1.11 2.36
CA TRP A 510 -27.35 -2.27 3.13
C TRP A 510 -25.83 -2.34 3.22
N VAL A 511 -25.30 -2.31 4.45
CA VAL A 511 -23.88 -2.46 4.73
C VAL A 511 -23.53 -3.95 4.84
N ASN A 512 -24.32 -4.69 5.64
CA ASN A 512 -24.26 -6.15 5.80
C ASN A 512 -25.59 -6.64 6.42
N ASP A 513 -25.65 -7.90 6.86
CA ASP A 513 -26.86 -8.49 7.46
C ASP A 513 -27.24 -7.90 8.83
N SER A 514 -26.34 -7.14 9.48
CA SER A 514 -26.53 -6.54 10.81
C SER A 514 -26.74 -5.04 10.79
N TYR A 515 -26.36 -4.37 9.69
CA TYR A 515 -26.38 -2.92 9.58
C TYR A 515 -26.93 -2.45 8.23
N CYS A 516 -27.80 -1.44 8.27
CA CYS A 516 -28.14 -0.66 7.09
C CYS A 516 -28.18 0.84 7.42
N LEU A 517 -27.94 1.65 6.39
CA LEU A 517 -28.01 3.10 6.48
C LEU A 517 -29.30 3.59 5.83
N LEU A 518 -30.02 4.43 6.52
CA LEU A 518 -31.24 5.07 6.07
C LEU A 518 -30.88 6.50 5.68
N LYS A 519 -30.75 6.77 4.37
CA LYS A 519 -30.47 8.10 3.86
C LYS A 519 -31.75 8.81 3.50
N PHE A 520 -32.05 9.84 4.27
CA PHE A 520 -33.20 10.72 4.06
C PHE A 520 -32.87 11.81 3.04
N PRO A 521 -33.86 12.32 2.30
CA PRO A 521 -33.67 13.33 1.28
C PRO A 521 -33.30 14.71 1.86
N SER A 522 -33.64 14.97 3.11
CA SER A 522 -33.36 16.24 3.80
C SER A 522 -33.03 16.02 5.28
N SER A 523 -32.39 17.01 5.90
CA SER A 523 -32.13 16.99 7.36
C SER A 523 -33.43 17.01 8.17
N ASN A 524 -34.46 17.72 7.68
CA ASN A 524 -35.75 17.76 8.35
C ASN A 524 -36.45 16.39 8.37
N SER A 525 -36.47 15.68 7.24
CA SER A 525 -37.04 14.33 7.18
C SER A 525 -36.22 13.33 7.97
N CYS A 526 -34.89 13.49 8.07
CA CYS A 526 -34.01 12.67 8.89
C CYS A 526 -34.32 12.85 10.39
N GLU A 527 -34.38 14.07 10.86
CA GLU A 527 -34.74 14.42 12.24
C GLU A 527 -36.16 13.93 12.58
N ALA A 528 -37.12 14.15 11.71
CA ALA A 528 -38.49 13.65 11.89
C ALA A 528 -38.51 12.10 11.97
N GLY A 529 -37.72 11.41 11.17
CA GLY A 529 -37.58 9.97 11.21
C GLY A 529 -36.99 9.46 12.54
N TYR A 530 -35.97 10.13 13.06
CA TYR A 530 -35.39 9.82 14.35
C TYR A 530 -36.38 10.03 15.50
N GLN A 531 -37.10 11.15 15.49
CA GLN A 531 -38.13 11.46 16.49
C GLN A 531 -39.29 10.47 16.44
N LEU A 532 -39.75 10.08 15.26
CA LEU A 532 -40.79 9.07 15.08
C LEU A 532 -40.37 7.71 15.71
N TRP A 533 -39.13 7.30 15.47
CA TRP A 533 -38.58 6.09 16.10
C TRP A 533 -38.47 6.25 17.63
N GLU A 534 -37.98 7.40 18.13
CA GLU A 534 -37.84 7.65 19.58
C GLU A 534 -39.19 7.58 20.32
N GLN A 535 -40.25 8.04 19.70
CA GLN A 535 -41.60 7.95 20.22
C GLN A 535 -42.14 6.52 20.16
N GLY A 536 -42.04 5.88 18.99
CA GLY A 536 -42.61 4.56 18.74
C GLY A 536 -41.89 3.42 19.46
N LYS A 537 -40.62 3.55 19.82
CA LYS A 537 -39.90 2.54 20.61
C LYS A 537 -40.44 2.39 22.05
N LYS A 538 -41.15 3.42 22.55
CA LYS A 538 -41.77 3.40 23.89
C LYS A 538 -43.15 2.74 23.90
N GLU A 539 -43.79 2.63 22.75
CA GLU A 539 -45.11 2.00 22.58
C GLU A 539 -44.92 0.49 22.30
N VAL A 540 -44.68 -0.30 23.34
CA VAL A 540 -44.57 -1.76 23.21
C VAL A 540 -45.97 -2.35 23.09
N ASP A 541 -46.50 -2.46 21.87
CA ASP A 541 -47.67 -3.30 21.59
C ASP A 541 -47.23 -4.74 21.31
N VAL A 542 -47.30 -5.56 22.32
CA VAL A 542 -46.91 -7.00 22.31
C VAL A 542 -47.70 -7.79 21.26
N SER A 543 -48.80 -7.24 20.74
CA SER A 543 -49.63 -7.89 19.71
C SER A 543 -49.08 -7.78 18.29
N GLN A 544 -48.13 -6.88 18.06
CA GLN A 544 -47.46 -6.66 16.75
C GLN A 544 -46.17 -7.43 16.64
N VAL A 545 -46.18 -8.74 16.85
CA VAL A 545 -45.02 -9.59 16.42
C VAL A 545 -44.98 -9.55 14.89
N MET A 546 -43.78 -9.32 14.34
CA MET A 546 -43.56 -9.35 12.89
C MET A 546 -44.05 -10.70 12.33
N ASN A 547 -45.24 -10.74 11.77
CA ASN A 547 -45.65 -11.81 10.89
C ASN A 547 -45.03 -11.58 9.52
N SER A 548 -44.75 -12.64 8.79
CA SER A 548 -44.19 -12.59 7.42
C SER A 548 -44.98 -11.71 6.43
N GLU A 549 -46.19 -11.29 6.81
CA GLU A 549 -47.11 -10.42 6.07
C GLU A 549 -47.05 -8.95 6.51
N SER A 550 -46.32 -8.60 7.58
CA SER A 550 -46.23 -7.21 8.03
C SER A 550 -45.40 -6.39 7.06
N LEU A 551 -45.99 -5.31 6.56
CA LEU A 551 -45.29 -4.37 5.64
C LEU A 551 -44.44 -3.34 6.37
N LYS A 552 -44.49 -3.25 7.70
CA LYS A 552 -43.70 -2.33 8.53
C LYS A 552 -42.89 -3.11 9.57
N ILE A 553 -41.67 -2.61 9.91
CA ILE A 553 -40.90 -3.10 11.04
C ILE A 553 -41.29 -2.32 12.30
N PRO A 554 -41.68 -2.96 13.41
CA PRO A 554 -41.97 -2.28 14.66
C PRO A 554 -40.74 -1.54 15.21
N PHE A 555 -40.92 -0.30 15.68
CA PHE A 555 -39.83 0.56 16.13
C PHE A 555 -39.06 0.02 17.35
N TYR A 556 -39.63 -0.84 18.15
CA TYR A 556 -38.95 -1.51 19.27
C TYR A 556 -38.06 -2.69 18.84
N GLN A 557 -38.15 -3.14 17.58
CA GLN A 557 -37.38 -4.29 17.06
C GLN A 557 -36.07 -3.90 16.39
N PHE A 558 -35.68 -2.65 16.44
CA PHE A 558 -34.41 -2.18 15.91
C PHE A 558 -33.92 -0.96 16.67
N LYS A 559 -32.66 -0.66 16.49
CA LYS A 559 -31.99 0.53 17.05
C LYS A 559 -31.62 1.50 15.93
N LEU A 560 -31.89 2.78 16.14
CA LEU A 560 -31.33 3.87 15.33
C LEU A 560 -30.24 4.59 16.08
N SER A 561 -29.21 4.95 15.35
CA SER A 561 -28.09 5.78 15.81
C SER A 561 -27.75 6.83 14.75
N HIS A 562 -27.09 7.89 15.15
CA HIS A 562 -26.57 8.88 14.21
C HIS A 562 -25.36 8.35 13.44
N PHE A 563 -24.97 9.07 12.39
CA PHE A 563 -23.92 8.63 11.46
C PHE A 563 -22.55 8.47 12.11
N ASP A 564 -22.23 9.19 13.17
CA ASP A 564 -20.99 9.05 13.97
C ASP A 564 -20.78 7.65 14.54
N GLU A 565 -21.87 6.96 14.91
CA GLU A 565 -21.80 5.55 15.32
C GLU A 565 -21.33 4.64 14.17
N TYR A 566 -21.81 4.92 12.95
CA TYR A 566 -21.34 4.18 11.77
C TYR A 566 -19.86 4.44 11.49
N GLU A 567 -19.39 5.67 11.57
CA GLU A 567 -17.97 5.99 11.43
C GLU A 567 -17.14 5.24 12.46
N ARG A 568 -17.58 5.18 13.71
CA ARG A 568 -16.91 4.42 14.78
C ARG A 568 -16.84 2.91 14.48
N ILE A 569 -17.93 2.33 13.99
CA ILE A 569 -17.97 0.91 13.57
C ILE A 569 -16.99 0.65 12.41
N CYS A 570 -16.81 1.60 11.51
CA CYS A 570 -15.85 1.52 10.41
C CYS A 570 -14.39 1.74 10.84
N GLY A 571 -14.14 2.05 12.11
CA GLY A 571 -12.79 2.26 12.65
C GLY A 571 -12.25 3.68 12.49
N VAL A 572 -13.10 4.65 12.15
CA VAL A 572 -12.72 6.07 12.14
C VAL A 572 -12.52 6.51 13.59
N LYS A 573 -11.34 7.02 13.92
CA LYS A 573 -11.11 7.67 15.21
C LYS A 573 -11.83 9.01 15.22
N VAL A 574 -13.01 9.04 15.80
CA VAL A 574 -13.74 10.30 16.03
C VAL A 574 -12.95 11.10 17.06
N THR A 575 -12.26 12.14 16.63
CA THR A 575 -11.82 13.19 17.56
C THR A 575 -13.10 13.75 18.20
N GLU A 576 -13.16 13.78 19.54
CA GLU A 576 -14.36 14.26 20.27
C GLU A 576 -14.96 15.48 19.57
N PRO A 577 -16.26 15.50 19.31
CA PRO A 577 -16.88 16.61 18.62
C PRO A 577 -16.60 17.86 19.46
N THR A 578 -15.90 18.80 18.87
CA THR A 578 -15.89 20.17 19.38
C THR A 578 -17.37 20.51 19.57
N LYS A 579 -17.82 20.63 20.82
CA LYS A 579 -19.21 20.94 21.15
C LYS A 579 -19.58 22.18 20.37
N ILE A 580 -20.15 21.98 19.18
CA ILE A 580 -20.84 23.06 18.46
C ILE A 580 -22.08 23.32 19.32
N SER A 581 -21.91 24.29 20.20
CA SER A 581 -22.99 24.84 20.99
C SER A 581 -24.06 25.30 19.97
N MET A 582 -25.11 24.49 19.82
CA MET A 582 -26.34 24.96 19.21
C MET A 582 -26.87 26.10 20.10
N LYS A 583 -26.44 27.32 19.80
CA LYS A 583 -27.15 28.50 20.31
C LYS A 583 -28.55 28.39 19.75
N ARG A 584 -29.50 28.02 20.61
CA ARG A 584 -30.93 28.16 20.36
C ARG A 584 -31.13 29.57 19.87
N ALA A 585 -31.55 29.75 18.61
CA ALA A 585 -32.11 31.01 18.13
C ALA A 585 -33.34 31.26 18.97
N SER A 586 -33.27 32.24 19.85
CA SER A 586 -34.44 32.74 20.57
C SER A 586 -35.44 33.28 19.55
N PRO A 587 -36.74 32.93 19.68
CA PRO A 587 -37.75 33.51 18.79
C PRO A 587 -37.81 35.01 19.04
N VAL A 588 -37.49 35.80 18.02
CA VAL A 588 -37.75 37.24 18.03
C VAL A 588 -39.26 37.44 17.91
N ILE A 589 -39.91 37.70 19.04
CA ILE A 589 -41.28 38.18 19.06
C ILE A 589 -41.26 39.58 18.53
N MET A 590 -41.73 39.74 17.29
CA MET A 590 -41.99 41.07 16.69
C MET A 590 -43.32 41.58 17.26
N ILE A 591 -43.24 42.44 18.27
CA ILE A 591 -44.40 43.21 18.72
C ILE A 591 -44.58 44.37 17.74
N MET A 592 -45.59 44.28 16.86
CA MET A 592 -46.12 45.47 16.18
C MET A 592 -46.84 46.32 17.21
N ARG A 593 -46.38 47.52 17.40
CA ARG A 593 -47.18 48.64 17.98
C ARG A 593 -47.60 49.51 16.84
N GLU A 594 -48.87 49.86 16.92
CA GLU A 594 -49.72 50.79 16.13
C GLU A 594 -49.02 51.95 15.45
#